data_565dbda4739dd69b3e61efdc448fb7e0
#
_entry.id   565dbda4739dd69b3e61efdc448fb7e0
#
_cell.length_a   1.000
_cell.length_b   1.000
_cell.length_c   1.000
_cell.angle_alpha   90.00
_cell.angle_beta   90.00
_cell.angle_gamma   90.00
#
_symmetry.space_group_name_H-M   'P 1'
#
loop_
_entity.id
_entity.type
_entity.pdbx_description
1 polymer ?
#
loop_
_entity_poly.entity_id
_entity_poly.type
_entity_poly.pdbx_seq_one_letter_code
_entity_poly.pdbx_strand_id
1 'polypeptide(L)' 'LHLLPMFQEKIAFGSKGFPWNSEFCKRDVDYSKGICPVAESLHEDSHISIGVCQYELENSDVDMIINAFNKVWFNLDLLR' A
#
# COMPACT_ATOMS: atom_id res chain seq x y z
N LEU A 1 -3.15 3.87 -2.50
CA LEU A 1 -4.22 4.25 -1.56
C LEU A 1 -5.37 4.95 -2.28
N HIS A 2 -5.10 6.01 -3.08
CA HIS A 2 -6.10 6.80 -3.78
C HIS A 2 -6.96 6.00 -4.79
N LEU A 3 -6.48 4.85 -5.26
CA LEU A 3 -7.22 3.95 -6.16
C LEU A 3 -8.19 2.98 -5.44
N LEU A 4 -8.26 3.02 -4.11
CA LEU A 4 -9.25 2.22 -3.39
C LEU A 4 -10.67 2.70 -3.70
N PRO A 5 -11.67 1.77 -3.75
CA PRO A 5 -13.04 2.10 -4.11
C PRO A 5 -13.64 3.27 -3.33
N MET A 6 -13.35 3.35 -2.02
CA MET A 6 -13.86 4.44 -1.19
C MET A 6 -13.44 5.84 -1.68
N PHE A 7 -12.25 5.97 -2.27
CA PHE A 7 -11.79 7.25 -2.83
C PHE A 7 -12.32 7.47 -4.23
N GLN A 8 -12.40 6.41 -5.03
CA GLN A 8 -12.92 6.48 -6.40
C GLN A 8 -14.41 6.85 -6.42
N GLU A 9 -15.17 6.25 -5.52
CA GLU A 9 -16.62 6.48 -5.39
C GLU A 9 -16.93 7.67 -4.47
N LYS A 10 -15.93 8.21 -3.77
CA LYS A 10 -16.07 9.27 -2.77
C LYS A 10 -17.12 8.94 -1.71
N ILE A 11 -17.11 7.71 -1.20
CA ILE A 11 -18.02 7.19 -0.18
C ILE A 11 -17.19 6.55 0.94
N ALA A 12 -17.16 7.15 2.12
CA ALA A 12 -16.46 6.59 3.28
C ALA A 12 -17.43 6.20 4.39
N PHE A 13 -18.36 7.08 4.74
CA PHE A 13 -19.32 6.87 5.83
C PHE A 13 -20.76 7.08 5.31
N GLY A 14 -21.57 6.04 5.39
CA GLY A 14 -22.91 6.05 4.83
C GLY A 14 -22.93 6.09 3.31
N SER A 15 -24.07 6.39 2.71
CA SER A 15 -24.30 6.35 1.26
C SER A 15 -24.35 7.72 0.57
N LYS A 16 -24.11 8.80 1.33
CA LYS A 16 -24.29 10.17 0.83
C LYS A 16 -22.99 10.89 0.46
N GLY A 17 -21.87 10.16 0.34
CA GLY A 17 -20.58 10.74 -0.07
C GLY A 17 -19.83 11.53 1.00
N PHE A 18 -20.14 11.31 2.31
CA PHE A 18 -19.36 11.91 3.38
C PHE A 18 -17.96 11.26 3.45
N PRO A 19 -16.85 12.01 3.67
CA PRO A 19 -16.78 13.45 3.99
C PRO A 19 -16.70 14.39 2.77
N TRP A 20 -16.60 13.90 1.55
CA TRP A 20 -16.33 14.73 0.35
C TRP A 20 -17.43 15.74 0.03
N ASN A 21 -18.67 15.41 0.32
CA ASN A 21 -19.83 16.30 0.10
C ASN A 21 -20.25 17.10 1.34
N SER A 22 -19.43 17.12 2.39
CA SER A 22 -19.71 17.90 3.59
C SER A 22 -19.44 19.39 3.36
N GLU A 23 -20.10 20.23 4.15
CA GLU A 23 -19.88 21.69 4.15
C GLU A 23 -18.43 22.08 4.53
N PHE A 24 -17.70 21.18 5.19
CA PHE A 24 -16.30 21.37 5.56
C PHE A 24 -15.32 21.01 4.44
N CYS A 25 -15.75 20.20 3.47
CA CYS A 25 -14.93 19.79 2.33
C CYS A 25 -15.15 20.76 1.17
N LYS A 26 -14.34 21.83 1.11
CA LYS A 26 -14.42 22.85 0.07
C LYS A 26 -13.55 22.58 -1.15
N ARG A 27 -12.90 21.42 -1.18
CA ARG A 27 -11.93 21.08 -2.21
C ARG A 27 -12.37 19.81 -2.94
N ASP A 28 -12.48 19.89 -4.25
CA ASP A 28 -12.59 18.69 -5.05
C ASP A 28 -11.20 18.09 -5.26
N VAL A 29 -11.02 16.85 -4.79
CA VAL A 29 -9.76 16.12 -4.90
C VAL A 29 -9.89 15.08 -6.00
N ASP A 30 -8.96 15.13 -6.94
CA ASP A 30 -8.82 14.13 -7.98
C ASP A 30 -8.11 12.90 -7.40
N TYR A 31 -8.70 11.73 -7.62
CA TYR A 31 -8.16 10.42 -7.23
C TYR A 31 -7.93 9.52 -8.45
N SER A 32 -7.91 10.07 -9.65
CA SER A 32 -7.71 9.29 -10.87
C SER A 32 -6.35 8.60 -10.90
N LYS A 33 -6.27 7.48 -11.62
CA LYS A 33 -4.99 6.80 -11.87
C LYS A 33 -4.07 7.75 -12.65
N GLY A 34 -2.80 7.79 -12.24
CA GLY A 34 -1.76 8.62 -12.85
C GLY A 34 -1.44 9.91 -12.09
N ILE A 35 -2.25 10.30 -11.08
CA ILE A 35 -1.95 11.52 -10.28
C ILE A 35 -0.78 11.33 -9.32
N CYS A 36 -0.47 10.08 -8.96
CA CYS A 36 0.64 9.72 -8.08
C CYS A 36 1.54 8.66 -8.75
N PRO A 37 2.19 8.97 -9.88
CA PRO A 37 2.83 7.95 -10.72
C PRO A 37 3.92 7.17 -9.99
N VAL A 38 4.68 7.81 -9.10
CA VAL A 38 5.72 7.13 -8.31
C VAL A 38 5.10 6.14 -7.32
N ALA A 39 4.05 6.56 -6.59
CA ALA A 39 3.38 5.68 -5.63
C ALA A 39 2.67 4.51 -6.32
N GLU A 40 2.12 4.75 -7.49
CA GLU A 40 1.45 3.73 -8.30
C GLU A 40 2.47 2.70 -8.80
N SER A 41 3.59 3.14 -9.38
CA SER A 41 4.68 2.26 -9.85
C SER A 41 5.30 1.45 -8.70
N LEU A 42 5.54 2.06 -7.55
CA LEU A 42 6.02 1.35 -6.38
C LEU A 42 5.05 0.25 -5.96
N HIS A 43 3.76 0.55 -5.92
CA HIS A 43 2.73 -0.41 -5.49
C HIS A 43 2.51 -1.55 -6.49
N GLU A 44 2.55 -1.23 -7.79
CA GLU A 44 2.27 -2.21 -8.86
C GLU A 44 3.49 -3.10 -9.18
N ASP A 45 4.71 -2.54 -9.13
CA ASP A 45 5.86 -3.18 -9.77
C ASP A 45 7.06 -3.44 -8.87
N SER A 46 7.30 -2.63 -7.84
CA SER A 46 8.64 -2.59 -7.24
C SER A 46 8.73 -2.48 -5.73
N HIS A 47 7.60 -2.51 -5.01
CA HIS A 47 7.58 -2.39 -3.55
C HIS A 47 7.15 -3.68 -2.87
N ILE A 48 8.00 -4.17 -1.97
CA ILE A 48 7.67 -5.24 -1.02
C ILE A 48 7.78 -4.67 0.40
N SER A 49 6.74 -4.83 1.20
CA SER A 49 6.76 -4.42 2.61
C SER A 49 6.44 -5.60 3.53
N ILE A 50 7.09 -5.62 4.68
CA ILE A 50 6.85 -6.59 5.75
C ILE A 50 6.46 -5.82 7.01
N GLY A 51 5.30 -6.11 7.55
CA GLY A 51 4.78 -5.47 8.76
C GLY A 51 5.35 -6.13 10.02
N VAL A 52 6.57 -5.80 10.39
CA VAL A 52 7.24 -6.35 11.58
C VAL A 52 7.39 -5.36 12.74
N CYS A 53 7.09 -4.07 12.50
CA CYS A 53 7.30 -3.00 13.50
C CYS A 53 6.43 -3.11 14.76
N GLN A 54 5.45 -3.99 14.77
CA GLN A 54 4.58 -4.25 15.93
C GLN A 54 5.11 -5.35 16.87
N TYR A 55 6.23 -5.97 16.53
CA TYR A 55 6.87 -7.02 17.30
C TYR A 55 8.22 -6.55 17.84
N GLU A 56 8.55 -6.99 19.05
CA GLU A 56 9.91 -6.85 19.56
C GLU A 56 10.77 -7.94 18.89
N LEU A 57 11.62 -7.51 17.98
CA LEU A 57 12.52 -8.41 17.24
C LEU A 57 13.90 -8.42 17.87
N GLU A 58 14.43 -9.62 18.09
CA GLU A 58 15.83 -9.81 18.39
C GLU A 58 16.67 -9.87 17.10
N ASN A 59 17.99 -9.78 17.24
CA ASN A 59 18.89 -9.88 16.09
C ASN A 59 18.74 -11.21 15.33
N SER A 60 18.47 -12.28 16.05
CA SER A 60 18.20 -13.61 15.47
C SER A 60 16.96 -13.64 14.57
N ASP A 61 15.92 -12.86 14.90
CA ASP A 61 14.69 -12.77 14.09
C ASP A 61 14.97 -12.00 12.80
N VAL A 62 15.74 -10.92 12.91
CA VAL A 62 16.19 -10.15 11.74
C VAL A 62 17.03 -11.02 10.80
N ASP A 63 17.97 -11.80 11.35
CA ASP A 63 18.77 -12.73 10.56
C ASP A 63 17.92 -13.79 9.86
N MET A 64 16.89 -14.33 10.52
CA MET A 64 15.93 -15.24 9.91
C MET A 64 15.21 -14.61 8.73
N ILE A 65 14.74 -13.36 8.86
CA ILE A 65 14.08 -12.63 7.77
C ILE A 65 15.03 -12.44 6.59
N ILE A 66 16.27 -12.00 6.85
CA ILE A 66 17.29 -11.82 5.82
C ILE A 66 17.56 -13.14 5.09
N ASN A 67 17.73 -14.23 5.84
CA ASN A 67 17.99 -15.55 5.26
C ASN A 67 16.81 -16.04 4.42
N ALA A 68 15.57 -15.77 4.82
CA ALA A 68 14.38 -16.10 4.04
C ALA A 68 14.35 -15.35 2.70
N PHE A 69 14.65 -14.05 2.71
CA PHE A 69 14.78 -13.28 1.47
C PHE A 69 15.88 -13.81 0.56
N ASN A 70 17.06 -14.05 1.09
CA ASN A 70 18.17 -14.60 0.34
C ASN A 70 17.82 -15.96 -0.28
N LYS A 71 17.16 -16.84 0.47
CA LYS A 71 16.73 -18.14 -0.03
C LYS A 71 15.80 -18.01 -1.24
N VAL A 72 14.84 -17.09 -1.20
CA VAL A 72 13.93 -16.84 -2.32
C VAL A 72 14.69 -16.20 -3.49
N TRP A 73 15.50 -15.18 -3.21
CA TRP A 73 16.22 -14.42 -4.23
C TRP A 73 17.17 -15.28 -5.05
N PHE A 74 17.92 -16.18 -4.39
CA PHE A 74 18.86 -17.06 -5.09
C PHE A 74 18.18 -18.25 -5.78
N ASN A 75 16.88 -18.44 -5.61
CA ASN A 75 16.12 -19.54 -6.19
C ASN A 75 14.91 -19.07 -7.02
N LEU A 76 14.95 -17.85 -7.55
CA LEU A 76 13.86 -17.28 -8.35
C LEU A 76 13.49 -18.15 -9.55
N ASP A 77 14.47 -18.81 -10.16
CA ASP A 77 14.25 -19.68 -11.32
C ASP A 77 13.39 -20.91 -11.01
N LEU A 78 13.33 -21.32 -9.74
CA LEU A 78 12.47 -22.43 -9.30
C LEU A 78 11.00 -22.01 -9.09
N LEU A 79 10.73 -20.71 -9.12
CA LEU A 79 9.40 -20.13 -8.92
C LEU A 79 8.70 -19.73 -10.24
N ARG A 80 9.38 -19.93 -11.36
CA ARG A 80 8.87 -19.62 -12.71
C ARG A 80 8.28 -20.81 -13.42
#